data_4ac171f78032e201157eb23a44d439d8
#
_entry.id   4ac171f78032e201157eb23a44d439d8
#
_cell.length_a   1.000
_cell.length_b   1.000
_cell.length_c   1.000
_cell.angle_alpha   90.00
_cell.angle_beta   90.00
_cell.angle_gamma   90.00
#
_symmetry.space_group_name_H-M   'P 1'
#
loop_
_entity.id
_entity.type
_entity.pdbx_description
1 polymer ?
#
loop_
_entity_poly.entity_id
_entity_poly.type
_entity_poly.pdbx_seq_one_letter_code
_entity_poly.pdbx_strand_id
1 'polypeptide(L)'
;MSFVLVVRMTAAEGREGEALEVMRELAEESRKEPGCELYLPVRDPDNSRSFLFYEQYRDQAAFEEHGGSDHFQRLAVGRLFPLMESRERSFYETV
;
A
#
# COMPACT_ATOMS: atom_id res chain seq x y z
N MET A 1 7.67 10.03 17.13
CA MET A 1 8.09 8.97 16.20
C MET A 1 6.94 8.61 15.27
N SER A 2 7.22 8.43 14.02
CA SER A 2 6.17 8.13 13.04
C SER A 2 5.79 6.66 13.07
N PHE A 3 4.57 6.38 12.67
CA PHE A 3 4.03 5.02 12.56
C PHE A 3 4.30 4.49 11.14
N VAL A 4 4.93 3.33 11.04
CA VAL A 4 5.37 2.77 9.75
C VAL A 4 4.70 1.43 9.48
N LEU A 5 4.22 1.27 8.25
CA LEU A 5 3.69 0.01 7.75
C LEU A 5 4.52 -0.44 6.55
N VAL A 6 4.93 -1.69 6.56
CA VAL A 6 5.57 -2.33 5.42
C VAL A 6 4.67 -3.47 4.97
N VAL A 7 4.26 -3.44 3.69
CA VAL A 7 3.40 -4.48 3.13
C VAL A 7 4.12 -5.15 1.98
N ARG A 8 4.23 -6.47 2.03
CA ARG A 8 4.74 -7.26 0.92
C ARG A 8 3.57 -7.94 0.25
N MET A 9 3.51 -7.82 -1.07
CA MET A 9 2.42 -8.41 -1.85
C MET A 9 2.95 -9.09 -3.09
N THR A 10 2.37 -10.23 -3.43
CA THR A 10 2.66 -10.91 -4.69
C THR A 10 1.37 -10.95 -5.51
N ALA A 11 1.40 -10.38 -6.70
CA ALA A 11 0.26 -10.41 -7.61
C ALA A 11 0.08 -11.83 -8.19
N ALA A 12 -1.16 -12.22 -8.41
CA ALA A 12 -1.46 -13.45 -9.12
C ALA A 12 -0.84 -13.38 -10.52
N GLU A 13 -0.47 -14.54 -11.06
CA GLU A 13 0.17 -14.62 -12.36
C GLU A 13 -0.69 -13.97 -13.45
N GLY A 14 -0.07 -13.09 -14.24
CA GLY A 14 -0.75 -12.37 -15.31
C GLY A 14 -1.52 -11.13 -14.87
N ARG A 15 -1.57 -10.84 -13.55
CA ARG A 15 -2.34 -9.71 -13.02
C ARG A 15 -1.48 -8.53 -12.58
N GLU A 16 -0.17 -8.62 -12.76
CA GLU A 16 0.78 -7.59 -12.31
C GLU A 16 0.56 -6.22 -12.99
N GLY A 17 0.16 -6.21 -14.25
CA GLY A 17 -0.10 -4.96 -14.97
C GLY A 17 -1.29 -4.19 -14.39
N GLU A 18 -2.39 -4.89 -14.13
CA GLU A 18 -3.58 -4.31 -13.52
C GLU A 18 -3.28 -3.86 -12.10
N ALA A 19 -2.54 -4.69 -11.34
CA ALA A 19 -2.13 -4.34 -9.99
C ALA A 19 -1.33 -3.04 -9.98
N LEU A 20 -0.40 -2.88 -10.91
CA LEU A 20 0.44 -1.69 -11.00
C LEU A 20 -0.39 -0.42 -11.23
N GLU A 21 -1.41 -0.48 -12.08
CA GLU A 21 -2.30 0.66 -12.32
C GLU A 21 -3.05 1.06 -11.06
N VAL A 22 -3.60 0.08 -10.34
CA VAL A 22 -4.33 0.34 -9.09
C VAL A 22 -3.40 0.90 -8.03
N MET A 23 -2.17 0.36 -7.92
CA MET A 23 -1.18 0.84 -6.97
C MET A 23 -0.82 2.31 -7.19
N ARG A 24 -0.69 2.74 -8.44
CA ARG A 24 -0.39 4.13 -8.78
C ARG A 24 -1.51 5.05 -8.36
N GLU A 25 -2.75 4.66 -8.61
CA GLU A 25 -3.92 5.43 -8.24
C GLU A 25 -4.07 5.51 -6.72
N LEU A 26 -3.89 4.38 -6.04
CA LEU A 26 -3.94 4.32 -4.57
C LEU A 26 -2.87 5.19 -3.94
N ALA A 27 -1.64 5.16 -4.47
CA ALA A 27 -0.55 5.98 -3.96
C ALA A 27 -0.85 7.47 -4.13
N GLU A 28 -1.38 7.87 -5.27
CA GLU A 28 -1.75 9.25 -5.54
C GLU A 28 -2.78 9.76 -4.53
N GLU A 29 -3.83 8.98 -4.28
CA GLU A 29 -4.87 9.37 -3.33
C GLU A 29 -4.38 9.34 -1.88
N SER A 30 -3.59 8.34 -1.52
CA SER A 30 -3.07 8.22 -0.16
C SER A 30 -2.14 9.36 0.21
N ARG A 31 -1.36 9.85 -0.74
CA ARG A 31 -0.44 10.98 -0.53
C ARG A 31 -1.16 12.30 -0.23
N LYS A 32 -2.44 12.40 -0.53
CA LYS A 32 -3.26 13.58 -0.22
C LYS A 32 -3.74 13.60 1.22
N GLU A 33 -3.64 12.49 1.94
CA GLU A 33 -4.07 12.40 3.34
C GLU A 33 -3.16 13.26 4.21
N PRO A 34 -3.73 14.13 5.08
CA PRO A 34 -2.92 15.01 5.93
C PRO A 34 -1.94 14.30 6.85
N GLY A 35 -2.28 13.09 7.30
CA GLY A 35 -1.44 12.31 8.20
C GLY A 35 -0.48 11.37 7.50
N CYS A 36 -0.52 11.28 6.17
CA CYS A 36 0.39 10.42 5.42
C CYS A 36 1.68 11.18 5.10
N GLU A 37 2.79 10.72 5.66
CA GLU A 37 4.09 11.35 5.47
C GLU A 37 4.83 10.80 4.25
N LEU A 38 4.65 9.52 3.98
CA LEU A 38 5.30 8.86 2.85
C LEU A 38 4.47 7.65 2.45
N TYR A 39 4.26 7.48 1.16
CA TYR A 39 3.55 6.33 0.61
C TYR A 39 4.29 5.89 -0.65
N LEU A 40 5.06 4.81 -0.54
CA LEU A 40 6.01 4.43 -1.58
C LEU A 40 5.85 2.97 -1.98
N PRO A 41 5.09 2.69 -3.05
CA PRO A 41 5.06 1.36 -3.63
C PRO A 41 6.31 1.13 -4.48
N VAL A 42 6.93 -0.03 -4.33
CA VAL A 42 8.11 -0.41 -5.11
C VAL A 42 7.94 -1.85 -5.60
N ARG A 43 8.69 -2.22 -6.61
CA ARG A 43 8.63 -3.56 -7.21
C ARG A 43 10.02 -4.17 -7.25
N ASP A 44 10.10 -5.48 -7.01
CA ASP A 44 11.33 -6.25 -7.15
C ASP A 44 11.78 -6.19 -8.61
N PRO A 45 13.01 -5.74 -8.90
CA PRO A 45 13.50 -5.64 -10.28
C PRO A 45 13.62 -6.99 -10.99
N ASP A 46 13.69 -8.08 -10.23
CA ASP A 46 13.85 -9.44 -10.76
C ASP A 46 12.57 -10.26 -10.75
N ASN A 47 11.49 -9.73 -10.18
CA ASN A 47 10.20 -10.41 -10.11
C ASN A 47 9.06 -9.41 -10.27
N SER A 48 8.50 -9.35 -11.48
CA SER A 48 7.47 -8.38 -11.83
C SER A 48 6.17 -8.49 -11.03
N ARG A 49 5.97 -9.59 -10.31
CA ARG A 49 4.78 -9.81 -9.49
C ARG A 49 4.98 -9.47 -8.02
N SER A 50 6.23 -9.21 -7.61
CA SER A 50 6.56 -8.96 -6.21
C SER A 50 6.66 -7.47 -5.92
N PHE A 51 5.86 -6.99 -4.98
CA PHE A 51 5.76 -5.58 -4.61
C PHE A 51 5.95 -5.40 -3.12
N LEU A 52 6.44 -4.22 -2.75
CA LEU A 52 6.54 -3.80 -1.37
C LEU A 52 6.01 -2.38 -1.27
N PHE A 53 5.20 -2.11 -0.25
CA PHE A 53 4.75 -0.77 0.08
C PHE A 53 5.45 -0.34 1.36
N TYR A 54 6.10 0.81 1.33
CA TYR A 54 6.58 1.49 2.53
C TYR A 54 5.65 2.66 2.77
N GLU A 55 4.98 2.66 3.93
CA GLU A 55 4.00 3.69 4.28
C GLU A 55 4.37 4.27 5.62
N GLN A 56 4.36 5.58 5.72
CA GLN A 56 4.70 6.28 6.95
C GLN A 56 3.61 7.30 7.27
N TYR A 57 3.08 7.22 8.49
CA TYR A 57 2.00 8.07 8.96
C TYR A 57 2.47 8.83 10.19
N ARG A 58 1.90 10.02 10.41
CA ARG A 58 2.21 10.86 11.56
C ARG A 58 2.07 10.07 12.87
N ASP A 59 1.03 9.24 12.98
CA ASP A 59 0.74 8.42 14.16
C ASP A 59 -0.21 7.27 13.76
N GLN A 60 -0.54 6.42 14.73
CA GLN A 60 -1.43 5.28 14.49
C GLN A 60 -2.83 5.74 14.09
N ALA A 61 -3.32 6.85 14.66
CA ALA A 61 -4.64 7.38 14.30
C ALA A 61 -4.71 7.75 12.81
N ALA A 62 -3.65 8.34 12.27
CA ALA A 62 -3.57 8.66 10.84
C ALA A 62 -3.57 7.40 9.97
N PHE A 63 -2.90 6.34 10.43
CA PHE A 63 -2.96 5.04 9.75
C PHE A 63 -4.39 4.48 9.76
N GLU A 64 -5.08 4.56 10.87
CA GLU A 64 -6.46 4.08 10.98
C GLU A 64 -7.40 4.89 10.07
N GLU A 65 -7.20 6.20 9.95
CA GLU A 65 -7.94 7.04 9.02
C GLU A 65 -7.71 6.61 7.57
N HIS A 66 -6.46 6.26 7.23
CA HIS A 66 -6.13 5.72 5.91
C HIS A 66 -6.94 4.46 5.63
N GLY A 67 -6.96 3.52 6.57
CA GLY A 67 -7.70 2.25 6.42
C GLY A 67 -9.20 2.44 6.30
N GLY A 68 -9.76 3.48 6.89
CA GLY A 68 -11.19 3.80 6.81
C GLY A 68 -11.55 4.72 5.64
N SER A 69 -10.59 5.18 4.86
CA SER A 69 -10.84 6.12 3.77
C SER A 69 -11.58 5.47 2.60
N ASP A 70 -12.32 6.30 1.85
CA ASP A 70 -13.04 5.86 0.67
C ASP A 70 -12.09 5.26 -0.38
N HIS A 71 -10.97 5.93 -0.64
CA HIS A 71 -10.00 5.45 -1.64
C HIS A 71 -9.36 4.12 -1.23
N PHE A 72 -9.11 3.90 0.06
CA PHE A 72 -8.57 2.61 0.51
C PHE A 72 -9.60 1.50 0.29
N GLN A 73 -10.85 1.72 0.68
CA GLN A 73 -11.91 0.73 0.52
C GLN A 73 -12.17 0.42 -0.96
N ARG A 74 -12.21 1.44 -1.79
CA ARG A 74 -12.49 1.29 -3.22
C ARG A 74 -11.32 0.69 -3.99
N LEU A 75 -10.11 1.19 -3.76
CA LEU A 75 -8.93 0.80 -4.54
C LEU A 75 -8.18 -0.38 -3.94
N ALA A 76 -7.92 -0.38 -2.64
CA ALA A 76 -7.17 -1.46 -2.02
C ALA A 76 -8.05 -2.69 -1.81
N VAL A 77 -9.10 -2.57 -1.02
CA VAL A 77 -9.97 -3.70 -0.69
C VAL A 77 -10.75 -4.17 -1.92
N GLY A 78 -11.29 -3.24 -2.68
CA GLY A 78 -12.18 -3.55 -3.81
C GLY A 78 -11.47 -4.02 -5.07
N ARG A 79 -10.26 -3.54 -5.34
CA ARG A 79 -9.57 -3.83 -6.60
C ARG A 79 -8.19 -4.47 -6.45
N LEU A 80 -7.34 -3.96 -5.55
CA LEU A 80 -5.96 -4.44 -5.45
C LEU A 80 -5.86 -5.81 -4.77
N PHE A 81 -6.46 -5.96 -3.60
CA PHE A 81 -6.33 -7.20 -2.83
C PHE A 81 -6.86 -8.42 -3.57
N PRO A 82 -7.97 -8.35 -4.34
CA PRO A 82 -8.40 -9.50 -5.14
C PRO A 82 -7.41 -9.95 -6.20
N LEU A 83 -6.45 -9.09 -6.60
CA LEU A 83 -5.42 -9.42 -7.58
C LEU A 83 -4.20 -10.10 -6.95
N MET A 84 -4.15 -10.15 -5.61
CA MET A 84 -2.99 -10.66 -4.89
C MET A 84 -3.13 -12.13 -4.55
N GLU A 85 -2.05 -12.86 -4.78
CA GLU A 85 -1.90 -14.24 -4.36
C GLU A 85 -1.47 -14.31 -2.89
N SER A 86 -0.71 -13.30 -2.40
CA SER A 86 -0.30 -13.22 -1.01
C SER A 86 -0.12 -11.77 -0.57
N ARG A 87 -0.35 -11.52 0.72
CA ARG A 87 -0.14 -10.24 1.38
C ARG A 87 0.38 -10.48 2.79
N GLU A 88 1.45 -9.78 3.15
CA GLU A 88 2.00 -9.78 4.50
C GLU A 88 2.27 -8.36 4.92
N ARG A 89 1.96 -8.01 6.16
CA ARG A 89 2.24 -6.67 6.68
C ARG A 89 2.98 -6.72 8.00
N SER A 90 3.84 -5.73 8.21
CA SER A 90 4.59 -5.56 9.43
C SER A 90 4.54 -4.10 9.86
N PHE A 91 4.50 -3.86 11.15
CA PHE A 91 4.41 -2.51 11.72
C PHE A 91 5.72 -2.16 12.39
N TYR A 92 6.09 -0.89 12.25
CA TYR A 92 7.32 -0.33 12.82
C TYR A 92 7.06 1.10 13.28
N GLU A 93 8.02 1.68 13.96
CA GLU A 93 8.03 3.11 14.23
C GLU A 93 9.42 3.66 13.90
N THR A 94 9.46 4.94 13.50
CA THR A 94 10.75 5.58 13.22
C THR A 94 11.51 5.81 14.52
N VAL A 95 12.81 5.80 14.45
CA VAL A 95 13.69 6.10 15.57
C VAL A 95 14.40 7.44 15.38
#